data_16c71eb82dfb1457e52ccb01cb043a34
#
_entry.id   16c71eb82dfb1457e52ccb01cb043a34
#
_cell.length_a   1.000
_cell.length_b   1.000
_cell.length_c   1.000
_cell.angle_alpha   90.00
_cell.angle_beta   90.00
_cell.angle_gamma   90.00
#
_symmetry.space_group_name_H-M   'P 1'
#
loop_
_entity.id
_entity.type
_entity.pdbx_description
1 polymer ?
#
loop_
_entity_poly.entity_id
_entity_poly.type
_entity_poly.pdbx_seq_one_letter_code
_entity_poly.pdbx_strand_id
1 'polypeptide(L)'
;RDSRPSNRSTLIPKMLFNSYVFLFFFLPATLVGFHLIGKQGYHKVAVSWLVGASLFFYGWWNPAYLGLILGSILFNYAVGFSLLGRPHKLTLFLGVAGNLGVLGYFKYANFFIDNINALTSNDIILEQIILPLGISFFTFQQITYLVDAYRGETREYNFLHYCLFVAFFPQLIAGPIVHHKEMLPQFAKDALYGLKSRNLAVGFTIFIIGLFKKVVLADGIAVHATSVFAGAEHGVSLTFFEAWGGTLAYSFQLYFDFSGYSDMAIGLARMFGITLPVNFSSPYKANNIA
;
A
#
# COMPACT_ATOMS: atom_id res chain seq x y z
N ARG A 1 22.36 16.41 33.98
CA ARG A 1 21.91 17.49 33.04
C ARG A 1 21.80 16.86 31.67
N ASP A 2 20.65 16.29 31.41
CA ASP A 2 20.27 15.66 30.16
C ASP A 2 19.74 16.77 29.22
N SER A 3 20.59 17.25 28.33
CA SER A 3 20.21 18.12 27.23
C SER A 3 19.97 17.24 25.99
N ARG A 4 18.81 16.58 25.92
CA ARG A 4 18.32 16.03 24.65
C ARG A 4 17.87 17.18 23.76
N PRO A 5 18.41 17.34 22.56
CA PRO A 5 17.87 18.31 21.62
C PRO A 5 16.44 17.91 21.26
N SER A 6 15.48 18.78 21.52
CA SER A 6 14.10 18.66 21.09
C SER A 6 14.08 18.69 19.55
N ASN A 7 14.09 17.53 18.94
CA ASN A 7 13.85 17.38 17.51
C ASN A 7 12.38 17.78 17.24
N ARG A 8 12.12 19.07 17.06
CA ARG A 8 10.88 19.58 16.46
C ARG A 8 10.92 19.28 14.97
N SER A 9 10.87 18.00 14.61
CA SER A 9 10.38 17.63 13.29
C SER A 9 8.96 18.18 13.21
N THR A 10 8.75 19.15 12.37
CA THR A 10 7.43 19.68 11.99
C THR A 10 6.55 18.47 11.66
N LEU A 11 5.64 18.14 12.56
CA LEU A 11 4.69 17.05 12.40
C LEU A 11 3.69 17.48 11.30
N ILE A 12 4.11 17.31 10.04
CA ILE A 12 3.16 17.33 8.93
C ILE A 12 2.21 16.16 9.22
N PRO A 13 0.90 16.41 9.44
CA PRO A 13 -0.03 15.33 9.74
C PRO A 13 -0.01 14.33 8.59
N LYS A 14 0.18 13.05 8.92
CA LYS A 14 0.20 11.96 7.94
C LYS A 14 -1.13 11.96 7.18
N MET A 15 -1.08 11.97 5.85
CA MET A 15 -2.28 11.89 5.02
C MET A 15 -2.73 10.42 4.94
N LEU A 16 -3.56 10.01 5.88
CA LEU A 16 -4.21 8.69 5.90
C LEU A 16 -5.62 8.82 5.31
N PHE A 17 -6.23 7.71 4.91
CA PHE A 17 -7.60 7.70 4.35
C PHE A 17 -8.66 8.22 5.30
N ASN A 18 -8.45 8.13 6.61
CA ASN A 18 -9.31 8.67 7.66
C ASN A 18 -8.96 10.10 8.09
N SER A 19 -7.95 10.75 7.47
CA SER A 19 -7.58 12.12 7.81
C SER A 19 -8.49 13.15 7.14
N TYR A 20 -8.76 14.27 7.83
CA TYR A 20 -9.58 15.37 7.29
C TYR A 20 -9.01 15.95 5.99
N VAL A 21 -7.66 16.06 5.89
CA VAL A 21 -6.98 16.55 4.67
C VAL A 21 -7.27 15.64 3.49
N PHE A 22 -7.25 14.32 3.70
CA PHE A 22 -7.58 13.36 2.66
C PHE A 22 -9.05 13.46 2.25
N LEU A 23 -9.97 13.42 3.22
CA LEU A 23 -11.42 13.32 2.97
C LEU A 23 -11.99 14.59 2.33
N PHE A 24 -11.56 15.76 2.79
CA PHE A 24 -12.19 17.02 2.39
C PHE A 24 -11.42 17.80 1.32
N PHE A 25 -10.16 17.49 1.08
CA PHE A 25 -9.34 18.19 0.09
C PHE A 25 -8.79 17.27 -0.98
N PHE A 26 -7.99 16.28 -0.61
CA PHE A 26 -7.30 15.45 -1.59
C PHE A 26 -8.27 14.59 -2.43
N LEU A 27 -9.16 13.85 -1.80
CA LEU A 27 -10.08 12.95 -2.49
C LEU A 27 -11.06 13.71 -3.40
N PRO A 28 -11.75 14.78 -2.95
CA PRO A 28 -12.63 15.57 -3.83
C PRO A 28 -11.86 16.19 -5.02
N ALA A 29 -10.70 16.80 -4.77
CA ALA A 29 -9.90 17.40 -5.83
C ALA A 29 -9.46 16.38 -6.88
N THR A 30 -9.00 15.20 -6.43
CA THR A 30 -8.55 14.13 -7.32
C THR A 30 -9.71 13.55 -8.12
N LEU A 31 -10.87 13.31 -7.50
CA LEU A 31 -12.09 12.80 -8.16
C LEU A 31 -12.62 13.80 -9.20
N VAL A 32 -12.79 15.06 -8.80
CA VAL A 32 -13.30 16.11 -9.69
C VAL A 32 -12.36 16.28 -10.88
N GLY A 33 -11.05 16.41 -10.64
CA GLY A 33 -10.07 16.54 -11.72
C GLY A 33 -10.11 15.35 -12.69
N PHE A 34 -10.10 14.13 -12.19
CA PHE A 34 -10.15 12.92 -13.02
C PHE A 34 -11.40 12.86 -13.89
N HIS A 35 -12.59 13.09 -13.31
CA HIS A 35 -13.84 13.00 -14.04
C HIS A 35 -14.08 14.17 -14.99
N LEU A 36 -13.67 15.40 -14.63
CA LEU A 36 -13.80 16.56 -15.53
C LEU A 36 -12.90 16.42 -16.76
N ILE A 37 -11.64 16.03 -16.56
CA ILE A 37 -10.68 15.81 -17.65
C ILE A 37 -11.16 14.62 -18.53
N GLY A 38 -11.58 13.53 -17.89
CA GLY A 38 -12.05 12.33 -18.60
C GLY A 38 -13.32 12.58 -19.42
N LYS A 39 -14.27 13.37 -18.90
CA LYS A 39 -15.49 13.76 -19.62
C LYS A 39 -15.20 14.53 -20.92
N GLN A 40 -14.09 15.26 -20.99
CA GLN A 40 -13.68 16.00 -22.18
C GLN A 40 -12.98 15.10 -23.22
N GLY A 41 -12.85 13.80 -22.98
CA GLY A 41 -12.18 12.85 -23.89
C GLY A 41 -10.66 12.81 -23.77
N TYR A 42 -10.05 13.59 -22.85
CA TYR A 42 -8.60 13.61 -22.64
C TYR A 42 -8.15 12.46 -21.72
N HIS A 43 -8.38 11.22 -22.12
CA HIS A 43 -8.16 10.02 -21.30
C HIS A 43 -6.72 9.89 -20.80
N LYS A 44 -5.72 10.16 -21.66
CA LYS A 44 -4.31 10.15 -21.26
C LYS A 44 -3.99 11.18 -20.17
N VAL A 45 -4.58 12.37 -20.26
CA VAL A 45 -4.41 13.45 -19.28
C VAL A 45 -5.09 13.07 -17.96
N ALA A 46 -6.26 12.44 -18.02
CA ALA A 46 -6.98 11.96 -16.81
C ALA A 46 -6.15 10.88 -16.06
N VAL A 47 -5.54 9.94 -16.79
CA VAL A 47 -4.64 8.94 -16.20
C VAL A 47 -3.39 9.61 -15.63
N SER A 48 -2.79 10.57 -16.37
CA SER A 48 -1.64 11.34 -15.86
C SER A 48 -1.96 12.12 -14.58
N TRP A 49 -3.16 12.72 -14.51
CA TRP A 49 -3.67 13.39 -13.31
C TRP A 49 -3.73 12.42 -12.12
N LEU A 50 -4.28 11.22 -12.35
CA LEU A 50 -4.41 10.21 -11.29
C LEU A 50 -3.05 9.67 -10.84
N VAL A 51 -2.10 9.47 -11.77
CA VAL A 51 -0.70 9.13 -11.45
C VAL A 51 -0.04 10.24 -10.63
N GLY A 52 -0.17 11.50 -11.07
CA GLY A 52 0.38 12.65 -10.34
C GLY A 52 -0.19 12.78 -8.93
N ALA A 53 -1.52 12.64 -8.78
CA ALA A 53 -2.18 12.65 -7.48
C ALA A 53 -1.70 11.47 -6.59
N SER A 54 -1.51 10.30 -7.17
CA SER A 54 -1.01 9.12 -6.44
C SER A 54 0.43 9.31 -5.95
N LEU A 55 1.30 9.85 -6.79
CA LEU A 55 2.66 10.18 -6.39
C LEU A 55 2.70 11.31 -5.35
N PHE A 56 1.84 12.31 -5.47
CA PHE A 56 1.68 13.36 -4.46
C PHE A 56 1.26 12.76 -3.11
N PHE A 57 0.26 11.87 -3.10
CA PHE A 57 -0.18 11.18 -1.89
C PHE A 57 0.95 10.40 -1.23
N TYR A 58 1.74 9.67 -2.03
CA TYR A 58 2.90 8.92 -1.54
C TYR A 58 4.02 9.83 -1.02
N GLY A 59 4.33 10.90 -1.74
CA GLY A 59 5.35 11.88 -1.37
C GLY A 59 4.99 12.71 -0.15
N TRP A 60 3.70 12.82 0.18
CA TRP A 60 3.25 13.49 1.41
C TRP A 60 3.79 12.82 2.67
N TRP A 61 3.96 11.49 2.63
CA TRP A 61 4.57 10.75 3.72
C TRP A 61 6.06 11.10 3.88
N ASN A 62 6.83 10.95 2.83
CA ASN A 62 8.24 11.31 2.77
C ASN A 62 8.66 11.55 1.31
N PRO A 63 8.95 12.81 0.91
CA PRO A 63 9.34 13.13 -0.46
C PRO A 63 10.60 12.39 -0.96
N ALA A 64 11.52 12.01 -0.06
CA ALA A 64 12.72 11.27 -0.43
C ALA A 64 12.40 9.90 -1.08
N TYR A 65 11.28 9.28 -0.69
CA TYR A 65 10.88 7.99 -1.25
C TYR A 65 10.20 8.07 -2.63
N LEU A 66 9.89 9.27 -3.12
CA LEU A 66 9.46 9.45 -4.52
C LEU A 66 10.53 8.96 -5.49
N GLY A 67 11.80 9.24 -5.21
CA GLY A 67 12.91 8.73 -6.02
C GLY A 67 12.97 7.21 -6.05
N LEU A 68 12.71 6.57 -4.92
CA LEU A 68 12.70 5.11 -4.81
C LEU A 68 11.57 4.48 -5.64
N ILE A 69 10.33 4.95 -5.47
CA ILE A 69 9.19 4.36 -6.21
C ILE A 69 9.31 4.63 -7.71
N LEU A 70 9.74 5.83 -8.12
CA LEU A 70 9.95 6.15 -9.53
C LEU A 70 11.09 5.33 -10.14
N GLY A 71 12.22 5.19 -9.43
CA GLY A 71 13.33 4.34 -9.86
C GLY A 71 12.91 2.87 -9.97
N SER A 72 12.11 2.38 -9.02
CA SER A 72 11.56 1.02 -9.07
C SER A 72 10.61 0.83 -10.26
N ILE A 73 9.72 1.79 -10.54
CA ILE A 73 8.81 1.77 -11.71
C ILE A 73 9.62 1.72 -13.00
N LEU A 74 10.61 2.59 -13.17
CA LEU A 74 11.43 2.65 -14.38
C LEU A 74 12.24 1.37 -14.57
N PHE A 75 12.87 0.87 -13.53
CA PHE A 75 13.64 -0.37 -13.55
C PHE A 75 12.76 -1.55 -13.99
N ASN A 76 11.62 -1.77 -13.31
CA ASN A 76 10.77 -2.91 -13.59
C ASN A 76 10.06 -2.80 -14.96
N TYR A 77 9.70 -1.58 -15.38
CA TYR A 77 9.16 -1.39 -16.71
C TYR A 77 10.19 -1.73 -17.80
N ALA A 78 11.44 -1.28 -17.66
CA ALA A 78 12.52 -1.58 -18.61
C ALA A 78 12.83 -3.08 -18.67
N VAL A 79 12.90 -3.76 -17.50
CA VAL A 79 13.10 -5.21 -17.43
C VAL A 79 11.91 -5.95 -18.06
N GLY A 80 10.68 -5.55 -17.72
CA GLY A 80 9.46 -6.13 -18.28
C GLY A 80 9.38 -5.97 -19.80
N PHE A 81 9.69 -4.78 -20.32
CA PHE A 81 9.75 -4.52 -21.75
C PHE A 81 10.78 -5.41 -22.46
N SER A 82 11.95 -5.61 -21.86
CA SER A 82 12.98 -6.53 -22.37
C SER A 82 12.48 -7.99 -22.41
N LEU A 83 11.77 -8.42 -21.36
CA LEU A 83 11.21 -9.78 -21.26
C LEU A 83 10.09 -10.03 -22.30
N LEU A 84 9.27 -9.01 -22.58
CA LEU A 84 8.23 -9.09 -23.62
C LEU A 84 8.82 -9.25 -25.02
N GLY A 85 9.97 -8.64 -25.29
CA GLY A 85 10.67 -8.78 -26.57
C GLY A 85 11.44 -10.10 -26.69
N ARG A 86 12.14 -10.50 -25.64
CA ARG A 86 12.96 -11.73 -25.59
C ARG A 86 12.94 -12.31 -24.17
N PRO A 87 12.10 -13.33 -23.89
CA PRO A 87 12.05 -13.92 -22.56
C PRO A 87 13.34 -14.68 -22.23
N HIS A 88 14.18 -14.09 -21.40
CA HIS A 88 15.44 -14.68 -20.97
C HIS A 88 15.47 -14.88 -19.45
N LYS A 89 15.84 -16.11 -19.00
CA LYS A 89 15.85 -16.46 -17.57
C LYS A 89 16.76 -15.54 -16.74
N LEU A 90 17.93 -15.16 -17.27
CA LEU A 90 18.85 -14.27 -16.57
C LEU A 90 18.26 -12.87 -16.35
N THR A 91 17.54 -12.32 -17.36
CA THR A 91 16.86 -11.02 -17.23
C THR A 91 15.80 -11.07 -16.16
N LEU A 92 14.98 -12.13 -16.10
CA LEU A 92 14.02 -12.33 -15.02
C LEU A 92 14.72 -12.43 -13.66
N PHE A 93 15.77 -13.27 -13.56
CA PHE A 93 16.52 -13.44 -12.31
C PHE A 93 17.08 -12.12 -11.81
N LEU A 94 17.72 -11.32 -12.67
CA LEU A 94 18.27 -10.01 -12.31
C LEU A 94 17.17 -9.02 -11.90
N GLY A 95 16.03 -9.03 -12.58
CA GLY A 95 14.87 -8.22 -12.22
C GLY A 95 14.31 -8.58 -10.84
N VAL A 96 14.12 -9.86 -10.56
CA VAL A 96 13.65 -10.34 -9.24
C VAL A 96 14.68 -10.08 -8.16
N ALA A 97 15.96 -10.41 -8.41
CA ALA A 97 17.05 -10.18 -7.45
C ALA A 97 17.22 -8.70 -7.11
N GLY A 98 17.10 -7.80 -8.09
CA GLY A 98 17.13 -6.36 -7.86
C GLY A 98 15.99 -5.89 -6.94
N ASN A 99 14.76 -6.35 -7.20
CA ASN A 99 13.60 -6.03 -6.36
C ASN A 99 13.78 -6.56 -4.93
N LEU A 100 14.18 -7.82 -4.77
CA LEU A 100 14.42 -8.43 -3.45
C LEU A 100 15.63 -7.80 -2.74
N GLY A 101 16.64 -7.38 -3.48
CA GLY A 101 17.80 -6.67 -2.93
C GLY A 101 17.42 -5.32 -2.32
N VAL A 102 16.62 -4.52 -3.03
CA VAL A 102 16.10 -3.24 -2.53
C VAL A 102 15.19 -3.47 -1.32
N LEU A 103 14.27 -4.43 -1.40
CA LEU A 103 13.41 -4.78 -0.27
C LEU A 103 14.23 -5.25 0.94
N GLY A 104 15.23 -6.12 0.70
CA GLY A 104 16.12 -6.64 1.73
C GLY A 104 16.90 -5.52 2.44
N TYR A 105 17.42 -4.57 1.68
CA TYR A 105 18.13 -3.42 2.24
C TYR A 105 17.22 -2.59 3.16
N PHE A 106 16.08 -2.13 2.67
CA PHE A 106 15.20 -1.25 3.47
C PHE A 106 14.54 -1.96 4.65
N LYS A 107 14.29 -3.27 4.56
CA LYS A 107 13.55 -4.00 5.58
C LYS A 107 14.43 -4.71 6.60
N TYR A 108 15.60 -5.20 6.18
CA TYR A 108 16.38 -6.12 7.00
C TYR A 108 17.81 -5.65 7.31
N ALA A 109 18.31 -4.55 6.71
CA ALA A 109 19.68 -4.10 6.94
C ALA A 109 19.94 -3.81 8.44
N ASN A 110 19.06 -3.06 9.11
CA ASN A 110 19.22 -2.80 10.54
C ASN A 110 19.24 -4.09 11.36
N PHE A 111 18.31 -5.02 11.09
CA PHE A 111 18.26 -6.32 11.77
C PHE A 111 19.57 -7.11 11.63
N PHE A 112 20.14 -7.18 10.43
CA PHE A 112 21.40 -7.89 10.21
C PHE A 112 22.57 -7.21 10.90
N ILE A 113 22.63 -5.89 10.89
CA ILE A 113 23.73 -5.15 11.55
C ILE A 113 23.63 -5.30 13.05
N ASP A 114 22.44 -5.19 13.66
CA ASP A 114 22.24 -5.40 15.09
C ASP A 114 22.70 -6.80 15.52
N ASN A 115 22.37 -7.83 14.73
CA ASN A 115 22.82 -9.20 15.00
C ASN A 115 24.34 -9.37 14.83
N ILE A 116 24.94 -8.76 13.80
CA ILE A 116 26.39 -8.80 13.59
C ILE A 116 27.11 -8.11 14.77
N ASN A 117 26.64 -6.94 15.18
CA ASN A 117 27.19 -6.23 16.33
C ASN A 117 27.09 -7.08 17.61
N ALA A 118 25.96 -7.73 17.85
CA ALA A 118 25.78 -8.61 19.01
C ALA A 118 26.72 -9.83 19.00
N LEU A 119 27.03 -10.38 17.81
CA LEU A 119 27.89 -11.56 17.66
C LEU A 119 29.38 -11.22 17.66
N THR A 120 29.77 -10.06 17.12
CA THR A 120 31.19 -9.71 16.90
C THR A 120 31.72 -8.70 17.89
N SER A 121 30.88 -8.18 18.80
CA SER A 121 31.20 -7.07 19.71
C SER A 121 31.73 -5.82 18.99
N ASN A 122 31.39 -5.65 17.72
CA ASN A 122 31.68 -4.46 16.94
C ASN A 122 30.55 -3.46 17.05
N ASP A 123 30.87 -2.17 17.03
CA ASP A 123 29.89 -1.07 16.98
C ASP A 123 29.80 -0.53 15.55
N ILE A 124 29.24 -1.32 14.62
CA ILE A 124 28.92 -0.83 13.28
C ILE A 124 27.70 0.07 13.42
N ILE A 125 27.89 1.37 13.28
CA ILE A 125 26.80 2.37 13.35
C ILE A 125 26.26 2.54 11.95
N LEU A 126 25.03 2.08 11.72
CA LEU A 126 24.23 2.44 10.56
C LEU A 126 23.16 3.44 10.99
N GLU A 127 22.98 4.52 10.22
CA GLU A 127 21.82 5.38 10.42
C GLU A 127 20.54 4.53 10.30
N GLN A 128 19.59 4.76 11.21
CA GLN A 128 18.34 4.01 11.24
C GLN A 128 17.60 4.17 9.90
N ILE A 129 17.57 3.10 9.11
CA ILE A 129 16.84 3.06 7.84
C ILE A 129 15.34 3.02 8.15
N ILE A 130 14.64 4.07 7.75
CA ILE A 130 13.18 4.13 7.88
C ILE A 130 12.57 3.33 6.73
N LEU A 131 11.70 2.37 7.05
CA LEU A 131 11.05 1.54 6.05
C LEU A 131 10.12 2.38 5.16
N PRO A 132 10.31 2.41 3.82
CA PRO A 132 9.40 3.11 2.92
C PRO A 132 8.00 2.51 2.95
N LEU A 133 7.00 3.39 2.97
CA LEU A 133 5.60 2.98 3.01
C LEU A 133 5.24 2.11 1.79
N GLY A 134 4.62 0.96 2.02
CA GLY A 134 4.16 0.08 0.95
C GLY A 134 5.25 -0.65 0.16
N ILE A 135 6.55 -0.54 0.53
CA ILE A 135 7.65 -1.13 -0.26
C ILE A 135 7.46 -2.63 -0.53
N SER A 136 6.98 -3.39 0.43
CA SER A 136 6.71 -4.82 0.23
C SER A 136 5.62 -5.05 -0.80
N PHE A 137 4.53 -4.26 -0.75
CA PHE A 137 3.39 -4.39 -1.65
C PHE A 137 3.78 -4.10 -3.11
N PHE A 138 4.35 -2.92 -3.38
CA PHE A 138 4.73 -2.59 -4.76
C PHE A 138 5.89 -3.44 -5.28
N THR A 139 6.79 -3.94 -4.41
CA THR A 139 7.85 -4.87 -4.81
C THR A 139 7.25 -6.21 -5.28
N PHE A 140 6.38 -6.84 -4.48
CA PHE A 140 5.75 -8.09 -4.88
C PHE A 140 4.86 -7.93 -6.11
N GLN A 141 4.12 -6.85 -6.22
CA GLN A 141 3.30 -6.53 -7.39
C GLN A 141 4.15 -6.43 -8.66
N GLN A 142 5.31 -5.80 -8.59
CA GLN A 142 6.22 -5.66 -9.72
C GLN A 142 6.94 -6.99 -10.05
N ILE A 143 7.30 -7.79 -9.05
CA ILE A 143 7.85 -9.15 -9.28
C ILE A 143 6.82 -10.01 -10.03
N THR A 144 5.55 -9.98 -9.62
CA THR A 144 4.47 -10.71 -10.32
C THR A 144 4.36 -10.27 -11.78
N TYR A 145 4.42 -8.95 -12.04
CA TYR A 145 4.44 -8.42 -13.40
C TYR A 145 5.62 -8.94 -14.23
N LEU A 146 6.84 -9.00 -13.66
CA LEU A 146 8.02 -9.52 -14.35
C LEU A 146 7.88 -11.01 -14.69
N VAL A 147 7.34 -11.80 -13.75
CA VAL A 147 7.09 -13.24 -13.97
C VAL A 147 6.07 -13.45 -15.09
N ASP A 148 5.00 -12.67 -15.09
CA ASP A 148 3.95 -12.77 -16.11
C ASP A 148 4.45 -12.24 -17.48
N ALA A 149 5.30 -11.22 -17.51
CA ALA A 149 5.98 -10.76 -18.72
C ALA A 149 6.89 -11.86 -19.30
N TYR A 150 7.65 -12.55 -18.45
CA TYR A 150 8.49 -13.68 -18.86
C TYR A 150 7.66 -14.85 -19.43
N ARG A 151 6.48 -15.11 -18.86
CA ARG A 151 5.56 -16.15 -19.34
C ARG A 151 4.79 -15.77 -20.61
N GLY A 152 4.93 -14.52 -21.07
CA GLY A 152 4.15 -13.98 -22.18
C GLY A 152 2.67 -13.75 -21.86
N GLU A 153 2.34 -13.66 -20.58
CA GLU A 153 0.98 -13.52 -20.07
C GLU A 153 0.54 -12.06 -19.95
N THR A 154 1.44 -11.10 -20.09
CA THR A 154 1.14 -9.68 -20.17
C THR A 154 1.59 -9.10 -21.52
N ARG A 155 0.87 -8.08 -22.00
CA ARG A 155 1.19 -7.33 -23.22
C ARG A 155 1.09 -5.83 -22.98
N GLU A 156 1.29 -5.38 -21.74
CA GLU A 156 1.17 -3.97 -21.45
C GLU A 156 2.44 -3.21 -21.86
N TYR A 157 2.29 -2.38 -22.88
CA TYR A 157 3.35 -1.52 -23.41
C TYR A 157 3.15 -0.04 -23.04
N ASN A 158 2.04 0.30 -22.38
CA ASN A 158 1.75 1.67 -22.00
C ASN A 158 2.37 2.02 -20.66
N PHE A 159 3.46 2.78 -20.69
CA PHE A 159 4.18 3.22 -19.50
C PHE A 159 3.27 3.94 -18.48
N LEU A 160 2.34 4.77 -18.95
CA LEU A 160 1.45 5.52 -18.07
C LEU A 160 0.47 4.60 -17.32
N HIS A 161 -0.07 3.56 -18.00
CA HIS A 161 -0.90 2.55 -17.35
C HIS A 161 -0.10 1.75 -16.33
N TYR A 162 1.16 1.41 -16.66
CA TYR A 162 2.05 0.74 -15.72
C TYR A 162 2.36 1.60 -14.48
N CYS A 163 2.64 2.90 -14.67
CA CYS A 163 2.80 3.84 -13.56
C CYS A 163 1.56 3.85 -12.65
N LEU A 164 0.36 3.92 -13.25
CA LEU A 164 -0.87 3.90 -12.47
C LEU A 164 -1.06 2.57 -11.75
N PHE A 165 -0.76 1.44 -12.39
CA PHE A 165 -0.85 0.12 -11.77
C PHE A 165 0.01 0.03 -10.51
N VAL A 166 1.24 0.55 -10.53
CA VAL A 166 2.16 0.50 -9.38
C VAL A 166 1.83 1.56 -8.34
N ALA A 167 1.56 2.80 -8.77
CA ALA A 167 1.44 3.95 -7.87
C ALA A 167 0.01 4.25 -7.40
N PHE A 168 -1.02 3.56 -7.88
CA PHE A 168 -2.43 3.87 -7.60
C PHE A 168 -2.69 3.99 -6.10
N PHE A 169 -2.93 5.21 -5.62
CA PHE A 169 -2.95 5.52 -4.19
C PHE A 169 -3.95 4.69 -3.36
N PRO A 170 -5.14 4.30 -3.86
CA PRO A 170 -6.03 3.45 -3.07
C PRO A 170 -5.41 2.09 -2.73
N GLN A 171 -4.63 1.54 -3.65
CA GLN A 171 -4.04 0.21 -3.53
C GLN A 171 -2.63 0.23 -2.92
N LEU A 172 -1.85 1.29 -3.15
CA LEU A 172 -0.40 1.36 -2.98
C LEU A 172 0.10 0.97 -1.58
N ILE A 173 -0.63 1.31 -0.52
CA ILE A 173 -0.14 1.14 0.87
C ILE A 173 -0.47 -0.26 1.41
N ALA A 174 -1.73 -0.66 1.39
CA ALA A 174 -2.22 -1.94 1.93
C ALA A 174 -3.54 -2.37 1.28
N GLY A 175 -3.75 -1.99 0.03
CA GLY A 175 -4.91 -2.42 -0.75
C GLY A 175 -4.84 -3.91 -1.11
N PRO A 176 -5.89 -4.45 -1.74
CA PRO A 176 -5.87 -5.81 -2.26
C PRO A 176 -4.68 -6.02 -3.21
N ILE A 177 -4.03 -7.18 -3.11
CA ILE A 177 -3.02 -7.57 -4.11
C ILE A 177 -3.75 -7.86 -5.42
N VAL A 178 -3.47 -7.07 -6.45
CA VAL A 178 -4.15 -7.15 -7.74
C VAL A 178 -3.15 -7.59 -8.80
N HIS A 179 -3.56 -8.57 -9.62
CA HIS A 179 -2.82 -8.91 -10.82
C HIS A 179 -2.99 -7.84 -11.89
N HIS A 180 -1.91 -7.52 -12.61
CA HIS A 180 -1.95 -6.54 -13.69
C HIS A 180 -3.02 -6.87 -14.74
N LYS A 181 -3.29 -8.16 -14.98
CA LYS A 181 -4.36 -8.65 -15.88
C LYS A 181 -5.77 -8.20 -15.51
N GLU A 182 -6.01 -7.95 -14.23
CA GLU A 182 -7.31 -7.50 -13.74
C GLU A 182 -7.45 -5.98 -13.80
N MET A 183 -6.36 -5.25 -13.59
CA MET A 183 -6.40 -3.80 -13.45
C MET A 183 -6.10 -3.06 -14.76
N LEU A 184 -5.03 -3.44 -15.48
CA LEU A 184 -4.58 -2.72 -16.68
C LEU A 184 -5.63 -2.66 -17.79
N PRO A 185 -6.40 -3.74 -18.11
CA PRO A 185 -7.43 -3.65 -19.15
C PRO A 185 -8.58 -2.70 -18.81
N GLN A 186 -8.76 -2.35 -17.54
CA GLN A 186 -9.80 -1.40 -17.13
C GLN A 186 -9.46 0.02 -17.58
N PHE A 187 -8.17 0.40 -17.60
CA PHE A 187 -7.71 1.73 -18.04
C PHE A 187 -7.90 1.99 -19.52
N ALA A 188 -7.97 0.95 -20.33
CA ALA A 188 -8.21 1.04 -21.77
C ALA A 188 -9.68 1.25 -22.14
N LYS A 189 -10.61 1.15 -21.18
CA LYS A 189 -12.05 1.27 -21.43
C LYS A 189 -12.50 2.72 -21.33
N ASP A 190 -13.08 3.28 -22.40
CA ASP A 190 -13.65 4.64 -22.40
C ASP A 190 -14.71 4.83 -21.31
N ALA A 191 -15.43 3.77 -20.98
CA ALA A 191 -16.42 3.78 -19.91
C ALA A 191 -15.88 4.08 -18.51
N LEU A 192 -14.54 4.02 -18.31
CA LEU A 192 -13.88 4.38 -17.06
C LEU A 192 -13.98 5.88 -16.77
N TYR A 193 -13.85 6.71 -17.83
CA TYR A 193 -13.64 8.15 -17.72
C TYR A 193 -14.90 8.97 -17.51
N GLY A 194 -16.06 8.35 -17.52
CA GLY A 194 -17.36 9.00 -17.26
C GLY A 194 -17.76 8.92 -15.79
N LEU A 195 -18.26 10.03 -15.25
CA LEU A 195 -18.86 10.04 -13.91
C LEU A 195 -20.11 9.18 -13.89
N LYS A 196 -20.11 8.09 -13.12
CA LYS A 196 -21.27 7.22 -12.91
C LYS A 196 -21.75 7.34 -11.47
N SER A 197 -22.95 7.88 -11.27
CA SER A 197 -23.54 8.03 -9.93
C SER A 197 -23.58 6.72 -9.15
N ARG A 198 -23.85 5.61 -9.84
CA ARG A 198 -23.80 4.26 -9.23
C ARG A 198 -22.43 3.92 -8.66
N ASN A 199 -21.33 4.22 -9.40
CA ASN A 199 -19.98 3.94 -8.93
C ASN A 199 -19.62 4.80 -7.72
N LEU A 200 -20.04 6.07 -7.71
CA LEU A 200 -19.87 6.94 -6.56
C LEU A 200 -20.66 6.43 -5.35
N ALA A 201 -21.94 6.14 -5.51
CA ALA A 201 -22.78 5.67 -4.41
C ALA A 201 -22.23 4.37 -3.80
N VAL A 202 -21.94 3.37 -4.63
CA VAL A 202 -21.37 2.09 -4.18
C VAL A 202 -19.98 2.30 -3.55
N GLY A 203 -19.13 3.11 -4.18
CA GLY A 203 -17.79 3.41 -3.68
C GLY A 203 -17.81 4.10 -2.33
N PHE A 204 -18.66 5.11 -2.15
CA PHE A 204 -18.86 5.79 -0.87
C PHE A 204 -19.39 4.85 0.21
N THR A 205 -20.36 4.00 -0.12
CA THR A 205 -20.92 3.04 0.85
C THR A 205 -19.84 2.10 1.36
N ILE A 206 -19.04 1.50 0.45
CA ILE A 206 -17.94 0.58 0.83
C ILE A 206 -16.89 1.34 1.64
N PHE A 207 -16.53 2.56 1.20
CA PHE A 207 -15.56 3.40 1.91
C PHE A 207 -15.99 3.72 3.34
N ILE A 208 -17.25 4.11 3.55
CA ILE A 208 -17.79 4.43 4.88
C ILE A 208 -17.82 3.19 5.77
N ILE A 209 -18.18 2.02 5.23
CA ILE A 209 -18.12 0.75 5.97
C ILE A 209 -16.68 0.44 6.39
N GLY A 210 -15.71 0.60 5.48
CA GLY A 210 -14.30 0.43 5.80
C GLY A 210 -13.79 1.42 6.85
N LEU A 211 -14.20 2.69 6.74
CA LEU A 211 -13.87 3.74 7.71
C LEU A 211 -14.44 3.42 9.10
N PHE A 212 -15.68 2.95 9.16
CA PHE A 212 -16.30 2.49 10.41
C PHE A 212 -15.52 1.32 11.03
N LYS A 213 -15.14 0.32 10.24
CA LYS A 213 -14.31 -0.80 10.72
C LYS A 213 -12.99 -0.32 11.30
N LYS A 214 -12.33 0.64 10.64
CA LYS A 214 -11.03 1.17 11.09
C LYS A 214 -11.19 2.03 12.34
N VAL A 215 -12.04 3.06 12.30
CA VAL A 215 -12.07 4.11 13.34
C VAL A 215 -12.88 3.67 14.56
N VAL A 216 -13.99 2.93 14.35
CA VAL A 216 -14.86 2.56 15.46
C VAL A 216 -14.48 1.19 16.03
N LEU A 217 -14.33 0.17 15.16
CA LEU A 217 -14.07 -1.17 15.65
C LEU A 217 -12.59 -1.38 15.98
N ALA A 218 -11.68 -1.17 15.02
CA ALA A 218 -10.26 -1.46 15.24
C ALA A 218 -9.64 -0.55 16.30
N ASP A 219 -9.78 0.77 16.15
CA ASP A 219 -9.18 1.74 17.07
C ASP A 219 -9.85 1.68 18.45
N GLY A 220 -11.17 1.41 18.52
CA GLY A 220 -11.89 1.20 19.77
C GLY A 220 -11.43 -0.05 20.54
N ILE A 221 -11.22 -1.16 19.84
CA ILE A 221 -10.72 -2.42 20.43
C ILE A 221 -9.24 -2.32 20.81
N ALA A 222 -8.44 -1.54 20.06
CA ALA A 222 -7.01 -1.36 20.29
C ALA A 222 -6.68 -0.93 21.72
N VAL A 223 -7.52 -0.10 22.34
CA VAL A 223 -7.33 0.37 23.71
C VAL A 223 -7.25 -0.79 24.69
N HIS A 224 -8.13 -1.79 24.54
CA HIS A 224 -8.16 -2.98 25.40
C HIS A 224 -6.96 -3.90 25.15
N ALA A 225 -6.59 -4.13 23.90
CA ALA A 225 -5.40 -4.90 23.56
C ALA A 225 -4.13 -4.25 24.14
N THR A 226 -3.93 -2.96 23.86
CA THR A 226 -2.73 -2.22 24.30
C THR A 226 -2.56 -2.23 25.80
N SER A 227 -3.63 -2.07 26.60
CA SER A 227 -3.55 -2.07 28.06
C SER A 227 -3.06 -3.40 28.63
N VAL A 228 -3.53 -4.52 28.06
CA VAL A 228 -3.13 -5.87 28.52
C VAL A 228 -1.68 -6.17 28.15
N PHE A 229 -1.28 -5.92 26.88
CA PHE A 229 0.09 -6.18 26.44
C PHE A 229 1.11 -5.27 27.13
N ALA A 230 0.81 -3.98 27.32
CA ALA A 230 1.66 -3.07 28.07
C ALA A 230 1.79 -3.49 29.56
N GLY A 231 0.71 -3.96 30.19
CA GLY A 231 0.76 -4.51 31.54
C GLY A 231 1.71 -5.70 31.63
N ALA A 232 1.62 -6.64 30.69
CA ALA A 232 2.51 -7.81 30.62
C ALA A 232 3.98 -7.41 30.42
N GLU A 233 4.26 -6.43 29.56
CA GLU A 233 5.62 -5.92 29.30
C GLU A 233 6.24 -5.30 30.58
N HIS A 234 5.43 -4.65 31.41
CA HIS A 234 5.86 -4.09 32.68
C HIS A 234 5.84 -5.10 33.84
N GLY A 235 5.66 -6.40 33.57
CA GLY A 235 5.71 -7.48 34.59
C GLY A 235 4.46 -7.58 35.45
N VAL A 236 3.33 -6.98 35.05
CA VAL A 236 2.06 -7.14 35.78
C VAL A 236 1.54 -8.56 35.57
N SER A 237 1.22 -9.26 36.64
CA SER A 237 0.61 -10.60 36.60
C SER A 237 -0.81 -10.48 36.03
N LEU A 238 -1.05 -11.05 34.87
CA LEU A 238 -2.37 -11.09 34.24
C LEU A 238 -3.13 -12.31 34.66
N THR A 239 -4.43 -12.15 34.95
CA THR A 239 -5.33 -13.28 35.12
C THR A 239 -5.59 -13.98 33.78
N PHE A 240 -6.08 -15.23 33.83
CA PHE A 240 -6.45 -15.98 32.62
C PHE A 240 -7.43 -15.21 31.70
N PHE A 241 -8.45 -14.58 32.28
CA PHE A 241 -9.44 -13.84 31.51
C PHE A 241 -8.90 -12.54 30.91
N GLU A 242 -8.01 -11.84 31.61
CA GLU A 242 -7.35 -10.64 31.07
C GLU A 242 -6.44 -11.02 29.90
N ALA A 243 -5.63 -12.07 30.02
CA ALA A 243 -4.76 -12.54 28.95
C ALA A 243 -5.55 -12.96 27.70
N TRP A 244 -6.63 -13.74 27.86
CA TRP A 244 -7.50 -14.12 26.75
C TRP A 244 -8.25 -12.93 26.16
N GLY A 245 -8.77 -12.04 27.00
CA GLY A 245 -9.45 -10.82 26.55
C GLY A 245 -8.53 -9.94 25.72
N GLY A 246 -7.28 -9.73 26.15
CA GLY A 246 -6.27 -8.97 25.41
C GLY A 246 -5.90 -9.63 24.08
N THR A 247 -5.71 -10.94 24.05
CA THR A 247 -5.38 -11.70 22.83
C THR A 247 -6.51 -11.65 21.81
N LEU A 248 -7.75 -11.83 22.23
CA LEU A 248 -8.91 -11.72 21.34
C LEU A 248 -9.09 -10.30 20.84
N ALA A 249 -8.93 -9.30 21.72
CA ALA A 249 -8.99 -7.89 21.33
C ALA A 249 -7.93 -7.57 20.27
N TYR A 250 -6.69 -8.03 20.46
CA TYR A 250 -5.63 -7.86 19.46
C TYR A 250 -5.95 -8.54 18.13
N SER A 251 -6.48 -9.76 18.16
CA SER A 251 -6.89 -10.49 16.95
C SER A 251 -7.97 -9.74 16.15
N PHE A 252 -8.99 -9.22 16.85
CA PHE A 252 -10.05 -8.43 16.23
C PHE A 252 -9.53 -7.06 15.73
N GLN A 253 -8.64 -6.42 16.51
CA GLN A 253 -7.99 -5.19 16.08
C GLN A 253 -7.25 -5.37 14.75
N LEU A 254 -6.39 -6.39 14.64
CA LEU A 254 -5.66 -6.68 13.40
C LEU A 254 -6.60 -6.91 12.22
N TYR A 255 -7.66 -7.71 12.44
CA TYR A 255 -8.63 -8.00 11.39
C TYR A 255 -9.38 -6.76 10.93
N PHE A 256 -9.96 -5.99 11.85
CA PHE A 256 -10.75 -4.81 11.47
C PHE A 256 -9.88 -3.67 10.95
N ASP A 257 -8.63 -3.53 11.42
CA ASP A 257 -7.68 -2.55 10.90
C ASP A 257 -7.37 -2.83 9.43
N PHE A 258 -6.96 -4.04 9.11
CA PHE A 258 -6.58 -4.39 7.75
C PHE A 258 -7.79 -4.55 6.82
N SER A 259 -8.88 -5.19 7.26
CA SER A 259 -10.09 -5.30 6.43
C SER A 259 -10.76 -3.96 6.20
N GLY A 260 -10.75 -3.07 7.19
CA GLY A 260 -11.27 -1.71 7.05
C GLY A 260 -10.48 -0.90 6.04
N TYR A 261 -9.14 -0.97 6.10
CA TYR A 261 -8.29 -0.33 5.10
C TYR A 261 -8.54 -0.89 3.69
N SER A 262 -8.64 -2.20 3.56
CA SER A 262 -8.93 -2.86 2.27
C SER A 262 -10.28 -2.44 1.69
N ASP A 263 -11.32 -2.37 2.51
CA ASP A 263 -12.64 -1.89 2.07
C ASP A 263 -12.60 -0.41 1.65
N MET A 264 -11.89 0.45 2.41
CA MET A 264 -11.67 1.84 1.99
C MET A 264 -10.98 1.91 0.64
N ALA A 265 -9.95 1.10 0.39
CA ALA A 265 -9.23 1.04 -0.88
C ALA A 265 -10.14 0.62 -2.04
N ILE A 266 -10.96 -0.42 -1.85
CA ILE A 266 -11.95 -0.90 -2.83
C ILE A 266 -12.99 0.18 -3.12
N GLY A 267 -13.50 0.83 -2.07
CA GLY A 267 -14.46 1.93 -2.19
C GLY A 267 -13.89 3.11 -2.98
N LEU A 268 -12.67 3.54 -2.65
CA LEU A 268 -11.96 4.60 -3.36
C LEU A 268 -11.76 4.25 -4.84
N ALA A 269 -11.23 3.07 -5.14
CA ALA A 269 -11.04 2.63 -6.53
C ALA A 269 -12.35 2.63 -7.31
N ARG A 270 -13.45 2.19 -6.66
CA ARG A 270 -14.78 2.18 -7.27
C ARG A 270 -15.30 3.56 -7.62
N MET A 271 -14.98 4.59 -6.84
CA MET A 271 -15.35 5.98 -7.16
C MET A 271 -14.68 6.46 -8.46
N PHE A 272 -13.47 5.98 -8.76
CA PHE A 272 -12.78 6.20 -10.04
C PHE A 272 -13.26 5.27 -11.17
N GLY A 273 -14.22 4.37 -10.89
CA GLY A 273 -14.70 3.38 -11.86
C GLY A 273 -13.84 2.12 -11.95
N ILE A 274 -12.79 2.01 -11.14
CA ILE A 274 -11.86 0.88 -11.10
C ILE A 274 -12.42 -0.17 -10.13
N THR A 275 -12.41 -1.42 -10.53
CA THR A 275 -12.85 -2.55 -9.69
C THR A 275 -11.62 -3.27 -9.17
N LEU A 276 -11.44 -3.30 -7.85
CA LEU A 276 -10.45 -4.12 -7.17
C LEU A 276 -11.09 -5.41 -6.64
N PRO A 277 -10.34 -6.51 -6.51
CA PRO A 277 -10.84 -7.75 -5.93
C PRO A 277 -11.16 -7.58 -4.44
N VAL A 278 -12.06 -8.43 -3.94
CA VAL A 278 -12.35 -8.50 -2.50
C VAL A 278 -11.18 -9.19 -1.80
N ASN A 279 -10.59 -8.54 -0.80
CA ASN A 279 -9.42 -9.04 -0.09
C ASN A 279 -9.79 -9.96 1.09
N PHE A 280 -10.89 -9.65 1.77
CA PHE A 280 -11.32 -10.37 2.96
C PHE A 280 -12.71 -10.98 2.75
N SER A 281 -12.78 -12.32 2.74
CA SER A 281 -14.03 -13.09 2.69
C SER A 281 -14.12 -13.99 3.92
N SER A 282 -14.37 -13.38 5.09
CA SER A 282 -14.54 -14.09 6.38
C SER A 282 -13.37 -15.05 6.71
N PRO A 283 -12.13 -14.55 6.85
CA PRO A 283 -10.93 -15.41 7.00
C PRO A 283 -11.00 -16.34 8.20
N TYR A 284 -11.65 -15.93 9.30
CA TYR A 284 -11.81 -16.78 10.51
C TYR A 284 -12.80 -17.94 10.33
N LYS A 285 -13.49 -18.04 9.17
CA LYS A 285 -14.34 -19.18 8.81
C LYS A 285 -13.63 -20.19 7.90
N ALA A 286 -12.36 -19.94 7.56
CA ALA A 286 -11.59 -20.86 6.72
C ALA A 286 -11.38 -22.19 7.45
N ASN A 287 -11.70 -23.30 6.77
CA ASN A 287 -11.53 -24.65 7.32
C ASN A 287 -10.10 -25.19 7.16
N ASN A 288 -9.31 -24.60 6.28
CA ASN A 288 -7.92 -24.96 5.97
C ASN A 288 -7.19 -23.73 5.42
N ILE A 289 -5.87 -23.87 5.22
CA ILE A 289 -4.98 -22.81 4.70
C ILE A 289 -5.05 -22.73 3.17
N ALA A 290 -5.64 -23.71 2.49
CA ALA A 290 -5.72 -23.78 1.03
C ALA A 290 -6.95 -23.06 0.47
#